data_7d5be35b1d96f8e89882764917efac37
#
_entry.id   7d5be35b1d96f8e89882764917efac37
#
_cell.length_a   1.000
_cell.length_b   1.000
_cell.length_c   1.000
_cell.angle_alpha   90.00
_cell.angle_beta   90.00
_cell.angle_gamma   90.00
#
_symmetry.space_group_name_H-M   'P 1'
#
loop_
_entity.id
_entity.type
_entity.pdbx_description
1 polymer ?
#
loop_
_entity_poly.entity_id
_entity_poly.type
_entity_poly.pdbx_seq_one_letter_code
_entity_poly.pdbx_strand_id
1 'polypeptide(L)'
;MKKKIISALTSIVMGAAALSPMTSANAGQIVYTNQSILFLGDSIISTAYDQDAPYVTTVGKYLGKKVVSIHTSGMTSDEFLAKLKNDTAYISTIKGYNEIVVSIGGNDLIDTLMAVIEEEYPDQYNGTNPYNSLLEIISSVKDEPDADKKLMSLITKMNTALKDEVKNCVDTMKQIDAELKSINPDAKIIYQNLYNPILMSEKDLEAYLEGRPSNYKTGYTMIRNLFKNNIMNFNSDALGAIENVKIADVYSLFTEEGTENKFGYSNIYTDITKSTNRDFHPNQLGNHAIAAAVIKAFDEKTENADEVVELYESDYKDMPISGHKAFLNAIYVNIGDSNSDNLANAGDASFALATYASISTGETVNLSPAVRISLDTDRNGAIDAVDASTILAHYADIATGGNGIL
;
A
#
# COMPACT_ATOMS: atom_id res chain seq x y z
N MET A 1 1.93 34.44 19.44
CA MET A 1 1.72 33.27 20.32
C MET A 1 0.25 32.87 20.27
N LYS A 2 -0.17 32.15 19.24
CA LYS A 2 -1.49 31.53 19.17
C LYS A 2 -1.33 30.06 19.55
N LYS A 3 -2.01 29.64 20.59
CA LYS A 3 -1.98 28.30 21.11
C LYS A 3 -2.54 27.34 20.06
N LYS A 4 -1.71 26.41 19.58
CA LYS A 4 -2.18 25.21 18.88
C LYS A 4 -3.14 24.47 19.81
N ILE A 5 -4.40 24.38 19.44
CA ILE A 5 -5.33 23.45 20.08
C ILE A 5 -5.06 22.13 19.41
N ILE A 6 -4.16 21.37 19.97
CA ILE A 6 -3.94 19.98 19.61
C ILE A 6 -5.12 19.20 20.18
N SER A 7 -6.02 18.79 19.31
CA SER A 7 -7.04 17.78 19.65
C SER A 7 -6.35 16.43 19.73
N ALA A 8 -5.76 16.13 20.86
CA ALA A 8 -5.26 14.80 21.16
C ALA A 8 -6.43 13.88 21.51
N LEU A 9 -7.08 13.32 20.52
CA LEU A 9 -7.88 12.11 20.70
C LEU A 9 -6.94 10.91 20.57
N THR A 10 -6.32 10.57 21.69
CA THR A 10 -5.54 9.32 21.81
C THR A 10 -6.54 8.17 21.95
N SER A 11 -6.91 7.58 20.84
CA SER A 11 -7.67 6.32 20.86
C SER A 11 -6.68 5.17 20.89
N ILE A 12 -6.38 4.66 22.08
CA ILE A 12 -5.73 3.34 22.21
C ILE A 12 -6.83 2.32 21.90
N VAL A 13 -6.94 1.92 20.65
CA VAL A 13 -7.74 0.76 20.28
C VAL A 13 -6.85 -0.46 20.41
N MET A 14 -6.88 -1.10 21.57
CA MET A 14 -6.44 -2.49 21.69
C MET A 14 -7.50 -3.36 21.01
N GLY A 15 -7.45 -3.39 19.69
CA GLY A 15 -8.24 -4.33 18.90
C GLY A 15 -7.62 -5.71 18.99
N ALA A 16 -7.87 -6.45 20.06
CA ALA A 16 -7.84 -7.89 19.95
C ALA A 16 -9.03 -8.26 19.03
N ALA A 17 -8.78 -8.40 17.74
CA ALA A 17 -9.77 -8.95 16.83
C ALA A 17 -10.06 -10.39 17.29
N ALA A 18 -11.09 -10.55 18.11
CA ALA A 18 -11.71 -11.85 18.30
C ALA A 18 -12.36 -12.20 16.96
N LEU A 19 -11.65 -12.99 16.15
CA LEU A 19 -12.19 -13.57 14.94
C LEU A 19 -13.37 -14.45 15.33
N SER A 20 -14.59 -13.94 15.08
CA SER A 20 -15.76 -14.80 15.07
C SER A 20 -15.60 -15.80 13.94
N PRO A 21 -15.85 -17.10 14.14
CA PRO A 21 -15.74 -18.08 13.09
C PRO A 21 -16.86 -17.84 12.08
N MET A 22 -16.52 -17.33 10.91
CA MET A 22 -17.40 -17.42 9.74
C MET A 22 -17.33 -18.88 9.25
N THR A 23 -18.41 -19.61 9.47
CA THR A 23 -18.58 -20.95 8.91
C THR A 23 -18.92 -20.83 7.43
N SER A 24 -17.91 -20.79 6.56
CA SER A 24 -18.06 -21.16 5.16
C SER A 24 -17.52 -22.57 4.95
N ALA A 25 -18.20 -23.35 4.14
CA ALA A 25 -17.79 -24.72 3.82
C ALA A 25 -16.42 -24.72 3.13
N ASN A 26 -15.44 -25.40 3.73
CA ASN A 26 -14.10 -25.69 3.22
C ASN A 26 -13.05 -24.55 3.15
N ALA A 27 -13.17 -23.47 3.93
CA ALA A 27 -11.99 -22.69 4.24
C ALA A 27 -11.03 -23.54 5.10
N GLY A 28 -9.80 -23.72 4.71
CA GLY A 28 -8.76 -24.32 5.54
C GLY A 28 -8.69 -23.55 6.86
N GLN A 29 -8.36 -24.21 7.93
CA GLN A 29 -8.24 -23.55 9.22
C GLN A 29 -6.88 -22.87 9.28
N ILE A 30 -6.83 -21.51 9.48
CA ILE A 30 -5.57 -20.80 9.66
C ILE A 30 -4.73 -21.50 10.74
N VAL A 31 -3.51 -21.86 10.38
CA VAL A 31 -2.55 -22.45 11.31
C VAL A 31 -1.87 -21.29 12.06
N TYR A 32 -2.36 -21.00 13.27
CA TYR A 32 -1.75 -19.97 14.11
C TYR A 32 -0.57 -20.51 14.90
N THR A 33 0.50 -19.72 14.90
CA THR A 33 1.63 -19.87 15.83
C THR A 33 1.31 -19.15 17.17
N ASN A 34 2.17 -19.31 18.17
CA ASN A 34 2.07 -18.52 19.41
C ASN A 34 2.75 -17.13 19.29
N GLN A 35 3.19 -16.75 18.10
CA GLN A 35 3.86 -15.48 17.84
C GLN A 35 2.86 -14.37 17.54
N SER A 36 3.30 -13.14 17.74
CA SER A 36 2.53 -11.95 17.47
C SER A 36 3.38 -10.87 16.83
N ILE A 37 2.78 -10.10 15.92
CA ILE A 37 3.42 -8.97 15.23
C ILE A 37 2.84 -7.69 15.80
N LEU A 38 3.72 -6.74 16.13
CA LEU A 38 3.35 -5.39 16.53
C LEU A 38 3.49 -4.43 15.35
N PHE A 39 2.40 -3.75 14.99
CA PHE A 39 2.41 -2.67 14.02
C PHE A 39 2.40 -1.33 14.76
N LEU A 40 3.34 -0.45 14.43
CA LEU A 40 3.52 0.88 15.03
C LEU A 40 3.51 1.96 13.98
N GLY A 41 2.83 3.06 14.22
CA GLY A 41 2.89 4.21 13.31
C GLY A 41 1.65 5.09 13.30
N ASP A 42 1.36 5.65 12.13
CA ASP A 42 0.27 6.58 11.88
C ASP A 42 -1.05 5.88 11.47
N SER A 43 -1.94 6.61 10.79
CA SER A 43 -3.23 6.11 10.37
C SER A 43 -3.19 4.98 9.33
N ILE A 44 -2.08 4.79 8.63
CA ILE A 44 -1.95 3.76 7.58
C ILE A 44 -2.08 2.35 8.16
N ILE A 45 -1.63 2.13 9.40
CA ILE A 45 -1.76 0.83 10.07
C ILE A 45 -3.10 0.64 10.78
N SER A 46 -4.04 1.58 10.64
CA SER A 46 -5.35 1.50 11.29
C SER A 46 -6.19 0.39 10.67
N THR A 47 -6.84 -0.39 11.53
CA THR A 47 -7.87 -1.37 11.13
C THR A 47 -9.28 -0.76 11.11
N ALA A 48 -9.41 0.52 11.45
CA ALA A 48 -10.70 1.19 11.65
C ALA A 48 -11.30 1.82 10.39
N TYR A 49 -10.53 1.93 9.31
CA TYR A 49 -11.05 2.38 8.03
C TYR A 49 -11.89 1.26 7.41
N ASP A 50 -13.03 1.65 6.85
CA ASP A 50 -14.10 0.80 6.30
C ASP A 50 -13.60 -0.02 5.09
N GLN A 51 -12.79 -1.04 5.37
CA GLN A 51 -12.15 -1.90 4.37
C GLN A 51 -12.33 -3.37 4.76
N ASP A 52 -12.70 -4.18 3.80
CA ASP A 52 -12.99 -5.60 4.02
C ASP A 52 -11.76 -6.38 4.49
N ALA A 53 -10.57 -6.00 4.06
CA ALA A 53 -9.32 -6.65 4.44
C ALA A 53 -8.18 -5.64 4.67
N PRO A 54 -8.08 -5.00 5.86
CA PRO A 54 -6.92 -4.19 6.23
C PRO A 54 -5.63 -4.99 6.09
N TYR A 55 -4.57 -4.38 5.55
CA TYR A 55 -3.33 -5.10 5.26
C TYR A 55 -2.71 -5.78 6.49
N VAL A 56 -2.81 -5.18 7.66
CA VAL A 56 -2.29 -5.78 8.92
C VAL A 56 -2.96 -7.11 9.22
N THR A 57 -4.27 -7.23 8.97
CA THR A 57 -5.03 -8.47 9.14
C THR A 57 -4.63 -9.52 8.11
N THR A 58 -4.45 -9.12 6.87
CA THR A 58 -4.00 -9.99 5.77
C THR A 58 -2.60 -10.56 6.07
N VAL A 59 -1.67 -9.73 6.53
CA VAL A 59 -0.32 -10.14 6.95
C VAL A 59 -0.39 -11.15 8.10
N GLY A 60 -1.19 -10.86 9.13
CA GLY A 60 -1.34 -11.76 10.27
C GLY A 60 -1.93 -13.11 9.90
N LYS A 61 -2.95 -13.14 9.05
CA LYS A 61 -3.55 -14.39 8.56
C LYS A 61 -2.55 -15.24 7.78
N TYR A 62 -1.84 -14.62 6.82
CA TYR A 62 -0.84 -15.34 6.04
C TYR A 62 0.26 -15.93 6.92
N LEU A 63 0.84 -15.12 7.81
CA LEU A 63 1.94 -15.58 8.69
C LEU A 63 1.45 -16.49 9.83
N GLY A 64 0.14 -16.66 10.01
CA GLY A 64 -0.42 -17.41 11.14
C GLY A 64 -0.06 -16.78 12.49
N LYS A 65 0.04 -15.45 12.56
CA LYS A 65 0.45 -14.69 13.75
C LYS A 65 -0.64 -13.72 14.17
N LYS A 66 -0.78 -13.53 15.47
CA LYS A 66 -1.67 -12.49 16.01
C LYS A 66 -1.08 -11.11 15.68
N VAL A 67 -1.93 -10.15 15.35
CA VAL A 67 -1.51 -8.78 15.09
C VAL A 67 -2.01 -7.84 16.17
N VAL A 68 -1.15 -6.91 16.55
CA VAL A 68 -1.49 -5.79 17.43
C VAL A 68 -1.07 -4.52 16.71
N SER A 69 -1.99 -3.56 16.58
CA SER A 69 -1.75 -2.28 15.92
C SER A 69 -1.86 -1.16 16.96
N ILE A 70 -0.81 -0.36 17.09
CA ILE A 70 -0.81 0.85 17.91
C ILE A 70 -0.48 2.03 17.02
N HIS A 71 -1.48 2.86 16.76
CA HIS A 71 -1.36 4.00 15.86
C HIS A 71 -1.91 5.29 16.48
N THR A 72 -1.46 6.40 15.93
CA THR A 72 -2.05 7.71 16.17
C THR A 72 -2.23 8.40 14.82
N SER A 73 -3.48 8.71 14.47
CA SER A 73 -3.74 9.41 13.20
C SER A 73 -3.04 10.75 13.16
N GLY A 74 -2.40 11.06 12.02
CA GLY A 74 -1.64 12.30 11.84
C GLY A 74 -0.27 12.31 12.54
N MET A 75 0.20 11.21 13.11
CA MET A 75 1.48 11.17 13.83
C MET A 75 2.66 11.39 12.89
N THR A 76 3.52 12.34 13.24
CA THR A 76 4.79 12.59 12.58
C THR A 76 5.91 11.72 13.15
N SER A 77 7.04 11.66 12.45
CA SER A 77 8.22 10.91 12.91
C SER A 77 8.77 11.47 14.24
N ASP A 78 8.75 12.78 14.45
CA ASP A 78 9.17 13.42 15.70
C ASP A 78 8.25 13.08 16.87
N GLU A 79 6.94 13.05 16.66
CA GLU A 79 5.97 12.62 17.67
C GLU A 79 6.13 11.14 18.02
N PHE A 80 6.40 10.30 17.02
CA PHE A 80 6.69 8.89 17.22
C PHE A 80 7.96 8.71 18.05
N LEU A 81 9.04 9.41 17.71
CA LEU A 81 10.29 9.41 18.47
C LEU A 81 10.07 9.86 19.93
N ALA A 82 9.24 10.90 20.13
CA ALA A 82 8.91 11.37 21.46
C ALA A 82 8.17 10.31 22.30
N LYS A 83 7.27 9.51 21.68
CA LYS A 83 6.61 8.36 22.35
C LYS A 83 7.61 7.28 22.70
N LEU A 84 8.54 6.93 21.81
CA LEU A 84 9.57 5.93 22.08
C LEU A 84 10.48 6.32 23.26
N LYS A 85 10.72 7.60 23.46
CA LYS A 85 11.57 8.12 24.56
C LYS A 85 10.82 8.30 25.88
N ASN A 86 9.54 8.63 25.85
CA ASN A 86 8.87 9.19 27.03
C ASN A 86 7.60 8.43 27.46
N ASP A 87 6.99 7.63 26.59
CA ASP A 87 5.75 6.89 26.92
C ASP A 87 6.09 5.50 27.46
N THR A 88 6.03 5.36 28.78
CA THR A 88 6.37 4.10 29.46
C THR A 88 5.47 2.93 29.09
N ALA A 89 4.18 3.19 28.78
CA ALA A 89 3.24 2.15 28.37
C ALA A 89 3.57 1.67 26.95
N TYR A 90 3.90 2.62 26.06
CA TYR A 90 4.32 2.34 24.69
C TYR A 90 5.61 1.50 24.68
N ILE A 91 6.63 1.93 25.44
CA ILE A 91 7.90 1.24 25.62
C ILE A 91 7.69 -0.18 26.19
N SER A 92 6.83 -0.31 27.22
CA SER A 92 6.53 -1.61 27.82
C SER A 92 5.87 -2.56 26.83
N THR A 93 5.01 -2.06 25.96
CA THR A 93 4.37 -2.87 24.92
C THR A 93 5.40 -3.37 23.91
N ILE A 94 6.28 -2.49 23.40
CA ILE A 94 7.31 -2.84 22.41
C ILE A 94 8.22 -3.98 22.92
N LYS A 95 8.57 -3.99 24.19
CA LYS A 95 9.38 -5.06 24.81
C LYS A 95 8.75 -6.45 24.71
N GLY A 96 7.47 -6.53 24.53
CA GLY A 96 6.72 -7.79 24.45
C GLY A 96 6.69 -8.44 23.06
N TYR A 97 7.28 -7.80 22.02
CA TYR A 97 7.15 -8.28 20.65
C TYR A 97 8.50 -8.38 19.95
N ASN A 98 8.80 -9.57 19.41
CA ASN A 98 10.03 -9.81 18.65
C ASN A 98 9.92 -9.45 17.16
N GLU A 99 8.73 -9.12 16.70
CA GLU A 99 8.49 -8.71 15.31
C GLU A 99 7.68 -7.41 15.31
N ILE A 100 8.23 -6.39 14.67
CA ILE A 100 7.71 -5.03 14.67
C ILE A 100 7.69 -4.52 13.23
N VAL A 101 6.54 -4.00 12.80
CA VAL A 101 6.39 -3.29 11.53
C VAL A 101 6.12 -1.82 11.82
N VAL A 102 6.87 -0.93 11.20
CA VAL A 102 6.79 0.53 11.39
C VAL A 102 6.33 1.21 10.11
N SER A 103 5.27 2.01 10.20
CA SER A 103 4.77 2.88 9.12
C SER A 103 4.69 4.31 9.63
N ILE A 104 5.60 5.18 9.20
CA ILE A 104 5.72 6.58 9.67
C ILE A 104 6.41 7.45 8.62
N GLY A 105 6.18 8.75 8.65
CA GLY A 105 6.86 9.74 7.82
C GLY A 105 5.96 10.42 6.79
N GLY A 106 4.80 9.85 6.49
CA GLY A 106 3.84 10.44 5.56
C GLY A 106 3.31 11.79 6.05
N ASN A 107 3.00 11.90 7.34
CA ASN A 107 2.48 13.12 7.94
C ASN A 107 3.51 14.24 8.03
N ASP A 108 4.80 13.92 8.13
CA ASP A 108 5.88 14.92 8.09
C ASP A 108 5.82 15.72 6.79
N LEU A 109 5.63 15.03 5.65
CA LEU A 109 5.51 15.67 4.35
C LEU A 109 4.18 16.42 4.18
N ILE A 110 3.07 15.85 4.68
CA ILE A 110 1.74 16.46 4.62
C ILE A 110 1.70 17.75 5.44
N ASP A 111 2.17 17.73 6.68
CA ASP A 111 2.17 18.89 7.57
C ASP A 111 3.05 20.01 7.02
N THR A 112 4.20 19.67 6.43
CA THR A 112 5.08 20.64 5.76
C THR A 112 4.37 21.33 4.60
N LEU A 113 3.66 20.57 3.75
CA LEU A 113 2.87 21.15 2.66
C LEU A 113 1.76 22.06 3.18
N MET A 114 1.04 21.59 4.21
CA MET A 114 -0.04 22.36 4.82
C MET A 114 0.45 23.67 5.44
N ALA A 115 1.62 23.68 6.07
CA ALA A 115 2.22 24.88 6.62
C ALA A 115 2.53 25.94 5.53
N VAL A 116 3.08 25.49 4.38
CA VAL A 116 3.32 26.40 3.24
C VAL A 116 2.02 26.95 2.66
N ILE A 117 0.97 26.12 2.57
CA ILE A 117 -0.34 26.55 2.08
C ILE A 117 -0.96 27.56 3.04
N GLU A 118 -0.92 27.32 4.34
CA GLU A 118 -1.46 28.23 5.35
C GLU A 118 -0.78 29.60 5.31
N GLU A 119 0.54 29.62 5.06
CA GLU A 119 1.32 30.86 4.96
C GLU A 119 0.99 31.65 3.67
N GLU A 120 0.96 30.97 2.53
CA GLU A 120 0.89 31.63 1.21
C GLU A 120 -0.55 31.83 0.71
N TYR A 121 -1.47 30.93 1.08
CA TYR A 121 -2.85 30.89 0.62
C TYR A 121 -3.82 30.55 1.76
N PRO A 122 -3.90 31.40 2.81
CA PRO A 122 -4.71 31.10 4.00
C PRO A 122 -6.21 30.92 3.71
N ASP A 123 -6.73 31.56 2.67
CA ASP A 123 -8.15 31.45 2.28
C ASP A 123 -8.48 30.10 1.62
N GLN A 124 -7.50 29.41 1.03
CA GLN A 124 -7.62 28.09 0.42
C GLN A 124 -7.16 26.96 1.34
N TYR A 125 -6.65 27.30 2.53
CA TYR A 125 -6.24 26.34 3.53
C TYR A 125 -7.45 25.68 4.20
N ASN A 126 -7.64 24.37 3.99
CA ASN A 126 -8.76 23.64 4.58
C ASN A 126 -8.43 22.86 5.86
N GLY A 127 -7.17 22.89 6.30
CA GLY A 127 -6.70 22.27 7.54
C GLY A 127 -6.62 20.74 7.55
N THR A 128 -6.96 20.05 6.46
CA THR A 128 -7.07 18.59 6.46
C THR A 128 -6.30 17.90 5.34
N ASN A 129 -6.21 18.51 4.16
CA ASN A 129 -5.65 17.82 3.00
C ASN A 129 -4.99 18.80 2.02
N PRO A 130 -3.65 18.70 1.84
CA PRO A 130 -2.92 19.62 0.95
C PRO A 130 -3.36 19.51 -0.51
N TYR A 131 -3.79 18.33 -0.96
CA TYR A 131 -4.23 18.14 -2.34
C TYR A 131 -5.51 18.91 -2.65
N ASN A 132 -6.48 18.92 -1.75
CA ASN A 132 -7.70 19.70 -1.90
C ASN A 132 -7.39 21.21 -1.91
N SER A 133 -6.58 21.68 -0.97
CA SER A 133 -6.13 23.09 -0.93
C SER A 133 -5.39 23.49 -2.21
N LEU A 134 -4.52 22.64 -2.73
CA LEU A 134 -3.81 22.89 -3.99
C LEU A 134 -4.75 23.02 -5.20
N LEU A 135 -5.79 22.20 -5.27
CA LEU A 135 -6.79 22.32 -6.34
C LEU A 135 -7.63 23.58 -6.23
N GLU A 136 -7.98 24.00 -5.01
CA GLU A 136 -8.66 25.27 -4.76
C GLU A 136 -7.77 26.45 -5.15
N ILE A 137 -6.47 26.42 -4.84
CA ILE A 137 -5.51 27.42 -5.26
C ILE A 137 -5.44 27.49 -6.80
N ILE A 138 -5.27 26.35 -7.48
CA ILE A 138 -5.26 26.31 -8.94
C ILE A 138 -6.55 26.94 -9.50
N SER A 139 -7.69 26.59 -8.92
CA SER A 139 -8.97 27.14 -9.33
C SER A 139 -9.08 28.66 -9.08
N SER A 140 -8.54 29.16 -7.98
CA SER A 140 -8.62 30.57 -7.63
C SER A 140 -7.76 31.47 -8.52
N VAL A 141 -6.58 30.98 -8.94
CA VAL A 141 -5.62 31.76 -9.75
C VAL A 141 -5.75 31.53 -11.26
N LYS A 142 -6.57 30.57 -11.72
CA LYS A 142 -6.62 30.13 -13.13
C LYS A 142 -6.84 31.21 -14.18
N ASP A 143 -7.60 32.27 -13.81
CA ASP A 143 -7.96 33.36 -14.72
C ASP A 143 -7.04 34.58 -14.55
N GLU A 144 -6.02 34.49 -13.71
CA GLU A 144 -5.09 35.59 -13.48
C GLU A 144 -4.00 35.63 -14.55
N PRO A 145 -3.55 36.84 -14.98
CA PRO A 145 -2.54 36.96 -16.06
C PRO A 145 -1.18 36.31 -15.73
N ASP A 146 -0.87 36.13 -14.42
CA ASP A 146 0.37 35.57 -13.90
C ASP A 146 0.17 34.24 -13.16
N ALA A 147 -0.93 33.52 -13.44
CA ALA A 147 -1.28 32.27 -12.79
C ALA A 147 -0.14 31.24 -12.77
N ASP A 148 0.49 30.99 -13.91
CA ASP A 148 1.61 30.04 -14.03
C ASP A 148 2.80 30.46 -13.14
N LYS A 149 3.11 31.76 -13.07
CA LYS A 149 4.18 32.26 -12.22
C LYS A 149 3.88 32.08 -10.73
N LYS A 150 2.64 32.33 -10.32
CA LYS A 150 2.18 32.12 -8.93
C LYS A 150 2.26 30.64 -8.54
N LEU A 151 1.74 29.76 -9.40
CA LEU A 151 1.82 28.31 -9.18
C LEU A 151 3.26 27.81 -9.13
N MET A 152 4.13 28.26 -10.04
CA MET A 152 5.56 27.93 -10.01
C MET A 152 6.24 28.39 -8.74
N SER A 153 5.92 29.59 -8.26
CA SER A 153 6.46 30.13 -7.01
C SER A 153 6.05 29.28 -5.82
N LEU A 154 4.76 28.93 -5.72
CA LEU A 154 4.23 28.07 -4.67
C LEU A 154 4.91 26.68 -4.67
N ILE A 155 4.95 26.01 -5.83
CA ILE A 155 5.59 24.70 -5.96
C ILE A 155 7.09 24.77 -5.59
N THR A 156 7.77 25.84 -5.94
CA THR A 156 9.17 26.03 -5.57
C THR A 156 9.34 26.14 -4.05
N LYS A 157 8.48 26.91 -3.37
CA LYS A 157 8.48 27.02 -1.91
C LYS A 157 8.19 25.68 -1.24
N MET A 158 7.15 24.98 -1.70
CA MET A 158 6.81 23.65 -1.20
C MET A 158 7.95 22.65 -1.36
N ASN A 159 8.57 22.61 -2.54
CA ASN A 159 9.70 21.71 -2.80
C ASN A 159 10.92 22.04 -1.93
N THR A 160 11.16 23.32 -1.62
CA THR A 160 12.23 23.73 -0.72
C THR A 160 11.92 23.27 0.71
N ALA A 161 10.72 23.54 1.20
CA ALA A 161 10.30 23.14 2.54
C ALA A 161 10.33 21.61 2.72
N LEU A 162 9.82 20.86 1.74
CA LEU A 162 9.86 19.38 1.76
C LEU A 162 11.30 18.84 1.75
N LYS A 163 12.22 19.43 0.99
CA LYS A 163 13.62 19.01 1.01
C LYS A 163 14.28 19.24 2.37
N ASP A 164 13.94 20.33 3.01
CA ASP A 164 14.48 20.62 4.35
C ASP A 164 13.86 19.66 5.38
N GLU A 165 12.57 19.35 5.25
CA GLU A 165 11.91 18.36 6.11
C GLU A 165 12.47 16.96 5.93
N VAL A 166 12.70 16.49 4.71
CA VAL A 166 13.34 15.19 4.46
C VAL A 166 14.70 15.11 5.14
N LYS A 167 15.51 16.20 5.14
CA LYS A 167 16.78 16.23 5.88
C LYS A 167 16.60 16.10 7.40
N ASN A 168 15.58 16.76 7.97
CA ASN A 168 15.23 16.62 9.38
C ASN A 168 14.86 15.16 9.70
N CYS A 169 14.04 14.56 8.84
CA CYS A 169 13.63 13.17 8.98
C CYS A 169 14.79 12.16 8.94
N VAL A 170 15.91 12.47 8.27
CA VAL A 170 17.09 11.57 8.26
C VAL A 170 17.60 11.29 9.68
N ASP A 171 17.77 12.30 10.48
CA ASP A 171 18.28 12.12 11.85
C ASP A 171 17.20 11.55 12.78
N THR A 172 15.94 11.95 12.58
CA THR A 172 14.80 11.43 13.35
C THR A 172 14.60 9.94 13.12
N MET A 173 14.65 9.46 11.86
CA MET A 173 14.51 8.05 11.54
C MET A 173 15.65 7.19 12.09
N LYS A 174 16.89 7.68 12.09
CA LYS A 174 18.01 7.02 12.76
C LYS A 174 17.79 6.88 14.26
N GLN A 175 17.29 7.95 14.91
CA GLN A 175 16.99 7.92 16.34
C GLN A 175 15.83 6.97 16.65
N ILE A 176 14.79 6.93 15.82
CA ILE A 176 13.68 5.97 15.95
C ILE A 176 14.22 4.54 15.94
N ASP A 177 15.06 4.20 14.98
CA ASP A 177 15.64 2.87 14.88
C ASP A 177 16.54 2.52 16.10
N ALA A 178 17.35 3.48 16.52
CA ALA A 178 18.19 3.31 17.70
C ALA A 178 17.38 3.11 18.99
N GLU A 179 16.29 3.87 19.17
CA GLU A 179 15.41 3.71 20.33
C GLU A 179 14.66 2.38 20.30
N LEU A 180 14.12 1.95 19.14
CA LEU A 180 13.46 0.65 19.00
C LEU A 180 14.43 -0.51 19.34
N LYS A 181 15.67 -0.46 18.82
CA LYS A 181 16.70 -1.44 19.12
C LYS A 181 17.18 -1.37 20.56
N SER A 182 17.17 -0.19 21.20
CA SER A 182 17.46 -0.05 22.63
C SER A 182 16.36 -0.64 23.50
N ILE A 183 15.08 -0.45 23.11
CA ILE A 183 13.92 -0.99 23.84
C ILE A 183 13.85 -2.50 23.71
N ASN A 184 14.08 -3.04 22.51
CA ASN A 184 14.06 -4.48 22.22
C ASN A 184 15.18 -4.84 21.20
N PRO A 185 16.37 -5.19 21.68
CA PRO A 185 17.53 -5.50 20.80
C PRO A 185 17.33 -6.73 19.90
N ASP A 186 16.47 -7.65 20.31
CA ASP A 186 16.23 -8.91 19.60
C ASP A 186 15.07 -8.80 18.58
N ALA A 187 14.41 -7.66 18.50
CA ALA A 187 13.28 -7.49 17.61
C ALA A 187 13.70 -7.43 16.13
N LYS A 188 13.00 -8.18 15.29
CA LYS A 188 13.03 -8.04 13.84
C LYS A 188 12.17 -6.82 13.48
N ILE A 189 12.80 -5.73 13.06
CA ILE A 189 12.11 -4.49 12.70
C ILE A 189 12.03 -4.38 11.17
N ILE A 190 10.82 -4.16 10.66
CA ILE A 190 10.55 -3.92 9.24
C ILE A 190 9.94 -2.53 9.11
N TYR A 191 10.53 -1.68 8.29
CA TYR A 191 9.99 -0.37 7.96
C TYR A 191 9.22 -0.44 6.64
N GLN A 192 8.00 0.06 6.63
CA GLN A 192 7.25 0.29 5.41
C GLN A 192 7.72 1.61 4.80
N ASN A 193 8.14 1.59 3.54
CA ASN A 193 8.45 2.83 2.85
C ASN A 193 7.16 3.56 2.42
N LEU A 194 7.27 4.86 2.17
CA LEU A 194 6.13 5.69 1.77
C LEU A 194 5.75 5.38 0.32
N TYR A 195 4.46 5.18 0.08
CA TYR A 195 3.89 5.07 -1.26
C TYR A 195 3.48 6.45 -1.79
N ASN A 196 3.40 6.58 -3.11
CA ASN A 196 2.85 7.77 -3.74
C ASN A 196 1.31 7.65 -3.83
N PRO A 197 0.54 8.44 -3.08
CA PRO A 197 -0.92 8.38 -3.13
C PRO A 197 -1.50 9.01 -4.40
N ILE A 198 -0.71 9.83 -5.11
CA ILE A 198 -1.13 10.57 -6.31
C ILE A 198 -0.54 9.89 -7.55
N LEU A 199 -1.08 8.73 -7.88
CA LEU A 199 -0.71 7.98 -9.07
C LEU A 199 -1.89 7.98 -10.04
N MET A 200 -1.70 8.60 -11.19
CA MET A 200 -2.65 8.56 -12.30
C MET A 200 -1.84 8.36 -13.59
N SER A 201 -2.30 7.49 -14.47
CA SER A 201 -1.69 7.35 -15.79
C SER A 201 -1.79 8.66 -16.58
N GLU A 202 -0.90 8.87 -17.54
CA GLU A 202 -1.00 10.05 -18.41
C GLU A 202 -2.33 10.09 -19.17
N LYS A 203 -2.82 8.95 -19.61
CA LYS A 203 -4.10 8.81 -20.33
C LYS A 203 -5.30 9.20 -19.45
N ASP A 204 -5.33 8.75 -18.19
CA ASP A 204 -6.40 9.11 -17.26
C ASP A 204 -6.31 10.58 -16.86
N LEU A 205 -5.09 11.10 -16.72
CA LEU A 205 -4.87 12.52 -16.50
C LEU A 205 -5.37 13.34 -17.68
N GLU A 206 -5.11 12.93 -18.91
CA GLU A 206 -5.60 13.60 -20.12
C GLU A 206 -7.12 13.57 -20.18
N ALA A 207 -7.73 12.42 -19.93
CA ALA A 207 -9.19 12.28 -19.87
C ALA A 207 -9.82 13.15 -18.76
N TYR A 208 -9.19 13.21 -17.57
CA TYR A 208 -9.63 14.07 -16.46
C TYR A 208 -9.53 15.56 -16.80
N LEU A 209 -8.52 15.93 -17.60
CA LEU A 209 -8.25 17.32 -17.96
C LEU A 209 -8.93 17.73 -19.28
N GLU A 210 -9.62 16.82 -19.95
CA GLU A 210 -10.36 17.12 -21.18
C GLU A 210 -11.38 18.25 -20.95
N GLY A 211 -11.29 19.30 -21.75
CA GLY A 211 -12.14 20.48 -21.63
C GLY A 211 -11.76 21.46 -20.50
N ARG A 212 -10.70 21.19 -19.73
CA ARG A 212 -10.19 22.11 -18.73
C ARG A 212 -9.11 23.04 -19.30
N PRO A 213 -8.91 24.25 -18.73
CA PRO A 213 -7.84 25.16 -19.14
C PRO A 213 -6.44 24.50 -19.06
N SER A 214 -5.53 24.89 -19.95
CA SER A 214 -4.18 24.31 -20.04
C SER A 214 -3.35 24.43 -18.75
N ASN A 215 -3.55 25.47 -17.96
CA ASN A 215 -2.90 25.68 -16.66
C ASN A 215 -3.26 24.60 -15.64
N TYR A 216 -4.44 23.95 -15.76
CA TYR A 216 -4.79 22.79 -14.91
C TYR A 216 -3.87 21.61 -15.17
N LYS A 217 -3.57 21.30 -16.45
CA LYS A 217 -2.63 20.22 -16.80
C LYS A 217 -1.25 20.49 -16.22
N THR A 218 -0.76 21.71 -16.38
CA THR A 218 0.54 22.13 -15.84
C THR A 218 0.57 22.03 -14.32
N GLY A 219 -0.42 22.59 -13.63
CA GLY A 219 -0.50 22.57 -12.16
C GLY A 219 -0.59 21.15 -11.61
N TYR A 220 -1.41 20.29 -12.20
CA TYR A 220 -1.53 18.90 -11.78
C TYR A 220 -0.23 18.10 -11.98
N THR A 221 0.43 18.27 -13.12
CA THR A 221 1.73 17.63 -13.39
C THR A 221 2.79 18.07 -12.37
N MET A 222 2.78 19.34 -11.99
CA MET A 222 3.68 19.87 -10.96
C MET A 222 3.42 19.26 -9.58
N ILE A 223 2.15 19.17 -9.16
CA ILE A 223 1.77 18.55 -7.90
C ILE A 223 2.17 17.06 -7.88
N ARG A 224 1.86 16.34 -8.94
CA ARG A 224 2.26 14.94 -9.09
C ARG A 224 3.78 14.75 -8.92
N ASN A 225 4.56 15.58 -9.60
CA ASN A 225 6.01 15.52 -9.51
C ASN A 225 6.55 15.95 -8.14
N LEU A 226 5.90 16.92 -7.50
CA LEU A 226 6.25 17.36 -6.15
C LEU A 226 6.12 16.16 -5.17
N PHE A 227 4.98 15.49 -5.15
CA PHE A 227 4.77 14.32 -4.29
C PHE A 227 5.74 13.18 -4.63
N LYS A 228 5.80 12.76 -5.91
CA LYS A 228 6.68 11.69 -6.37
C LYS A 228 8.13 11.90 -5.91
N ASN A 229 8.70 13.07 -6.20
CA ASN A 229 10.10 13.32 -5.93
C ASN A 229 10.42 13.36 -4.44
N ASN A 230 9.55 13.99 -3.62
CA ASN A 230 9.83 14.12 -2.20
C ASN A 230 9.55 12.82 -1.42
N ILE A 231 8.61 12.00 -1.86
CA ILE A 231 8.43 10.64 -1.33
C ILE A 231 9.63 9.76 -1.68
N MET A 232 10.13 9.83 -2.92
CA MET A 232 11.36 9.13 -3.31
C MET A 232 12.56 9.57 -2.46
N ASN A 233 12.71 10.88 -2.24
CA ASN A 233 13.79 11.42 -1.39
C ASN A 233 13.65 10.95 0.06
N PHE A 234 12.44 10.94 0.63
CA PHE A 234 12.22 10.40 1.98
C PHE A 234 12.64 8.93 2.06
N ASN A 235 12.19 8.12 1.09
CA ASN A 235 12.50 6.69 1.06
C ASN A 235 14.00 6.42 0.88
N SER A 236 14.70 7.20 0.02
CA SER A 236 16.13 7.04 -0.21
C SER A 236 17.00 7.62 0.91
N ASP A 237 16.64 8.79 1.42
CA ASP A 237 17.52 9.55 2.29
C ASP A 237 17.20 9.30 3.78
N ALA A 238 15.91 9.31 4.17
CA ALA A 238 15.53 9.13 5.57
C ALA A 238 15.51 7.64 5.97
N LEU A 239 14.82 6.78 5.21
CA LEU A 239 14.84 5.35 5.48
C LEU A 239 16.16 4.70 5.08
N GLY A 240 16.74 5.10 3.94
CA GLY A 240 18.03 4.57 3.49
C GLY A 240 19.21 4.94 4.40
N ALA A 241 19.05 5.90 5.31
CA ALA A 241 20.05 6.27 6.32
C ALA A 241 20.09 5.31 7.53
N ILE A 242 19.12 4.40 7.66
CA ILE A 242 19.11 3.39 8.72
C ILE A 242 20.00 2.22 8.31
N GLU A 243 20.97 1.90 9.14
CA GLU A 243 21.90 0.79 8.86
C GLU A 243 21.21 -0.57 8.99
N ASN A 244 21.45 -1.45 8.00
CA ASN A 244 20.87 -2.80 7.95
C ASN A 244 19.33 -2.82 8.04
N VAL A 245 18.70 -1.79 7.51
CA VAL A 245 17.24 -1.67 7.51
C VAL A 245 16.59 -2.77 6.67
N LYS A 246 15.49 -3.34 7.20
CA LYS A 246 14.61 -4.22 6.43
C LYS A 246 13.39 -3.41 6.00
N ILE A 247 13.18 -3.30 4.69
CA ILE A 247 12.13 -2.46 4.11
C ILE A 247 11.06 -3.34 3.47
N ALA A 248 9.79 -3.06 3.79
CA ALA A 248 8.64 -3.46 3.01
C ALA A 248 8.48 -2.42 1.88
N ASP A 249 8.84 -2.78 0.66
CA ASP A 249 8.87 -1.88 -0.49
C ASP A 249 7.48 -1.70 -1.09
N VAL A 250 6.68 -0.88 -0.44
CA VAL A 250 5.34 -0.50 -0.89
C VAL A 250 5.42 0.45 -2.08
N TYR A 251 6.43 1.34 -2.09
CA TYR A 251 6.58 2.34 -3.14
C TYR A 251 6.62 1.72 -4.55
N SER A 252 7.38 0.65 -4.71
CA SER A 252 7.53 -0.03 -5.99
C SER A 252 6.26 -0.76 -6.46
N LEU A 253 5.32 -1.04 -5.57
CA LEU A 253 4.05 -1.68 -5.89
C LEU A 253 2.94 -0.66 -6.23
N PHE A 254 3.05 0.57 -5.74
CA PHE A 254 2.17 1.67 -6.10
C PHE A 254 2.67 2.33 -7.40
N THR A 255 2.48 1.65 -8.52
CA THR A 255 2.93 2.09 -9.84
C THR A 255 1.82 2.78 -10.64
N GLU A 256 2.21 3.52 -11.68
CA GLU A 256 1.29 4.10 -12.66
C GLU A 256 0.71 3.02 -13.60
N GLU A 257 1.35 1.86 -13.66
CA GLU A 257 0.93 0.73 -14.49
C GLU A 257 -0.40 0.17 -13.97
N GLY A 258 -1.37 0.07 -14.85
CA GLY A 258 -2.70 -0.51 -14.50
C GLY A 258 -3.68 0.47 -13.87
N THR A 259 -3.33 1.75 -13.70
CA THR A 259 -4.32 2.80 -13.35
C THR A 259 -5.30 3.07 -14.50
N GLU A 260 -5.17 2.38 -15.63
CA GLU A 260 -6.10 2.46 -16.77
C GLU A 260 -7.55 2.10 -16.41
N ASN A 261 -7.77 1.43 -15.29
CA ASN A 261 -9.07 0.94 -14.85
C ASN A 261 -9.77 1.81 -13.78
N LYS A 262 -9.48 3.08 -13.63
CA LYS A 262 -10.19 4.01 -12.74
C LYS A 262 -9.89 3.92 -11.25
N PHE A 263 -9.12 2.94 -10.79
CA PHE A 263 -8.86 2.69 -9.38
C PHE A 263 -7.36 2.74 -9.13
N GLY A 264 -6.86 3.90 -8.69
CA GLY A 264 -5.55 3.96 -8.06
C GLY A 264 -5.54 3.15 -6.76
N TYR A 265 -4.38 3.06 -6.13
CA TYR A 265 -4.19 2.35 -4.87
C TYR A 265 -4.60 3.15 -3.62
N SER A 266 -4.96 4.41 -3.79
CA SER A 266 -5.43 5.28 -2.69
C SER A 266 -6.85 5.77 -2.92
N ASN A 267 -7.50 6.21 -1.85
CA ASN A 267 -8.86 6.76 -1.91
C ASN A 267 -8.97 8.09 -2.66
N ILE A 268 -7.85 8.72 -3.04
CA ILE A 268 -7.86 9.91 -3.90
C ILE A 268 -8.58 9.65 -5.22
N TYR A 269 -8.47 8.42 -5.76
CA TYR A 269 -8.97 8.07 -7.09
C TYR A 269 -10.36 7.49 -7.13
N THR A 270 -10.89 7.03 -6.01
CA THR A 270 -12.24 6.43 -6.00
C THR A 270 -13.33 7.41 -6.36
N ASP A 271 -13.07 8.72 -6.30
CA ASP A 271 -14.06 9.71 -6.72
C ASP A 271 -13.51 11.10 -7.07
N ILE A 272 -12.65 11.19 -8.08
CA ILE A 272 -12.23 12.48 -8.65
C ILE A 272 -13.44 13.34 -9.07
N THR A 273 -14.58 12.71 -9.37
CA THR A 273 -15.77 13.38 -9.88
C THR A 273 -16.80 13.74 -8.82
N LYS A 274 -16.77 13.13 -7.63
CA LYS A 274 -17.86 13.20 -6.67
C LYS A 274 -17.49 13.60 -5.24
N SER A 275 -16.24 13.48 -4.81
CA SER A 275 -15.85 13.71 -3.41
C SER A 275 -15.09 15.01 -3.21
N THR A 276 -15.53 15.79 -2.23
CA THR A 276 -14.75 16.90 -1.66
C THR A 276 -13.70 16.43 -0.64
N ASN A 277 -13.74 15.16 -0.24
CA ASN A 277 -12.80 14.55 0.71
C ASN A 277 -11.93 13.52 -0.02
N ARG A 278 -10.84 14.00 -0.61
CA ARG A 278 -9.81 13.14 -1.20
C ARG A 278 -8.87 12.67 -0.10
N ASP A 279 -8.83 11.36 0.06
CA ASP A 279 -8.13 10.70 1.15
C ASP A 279 -6.86 10.02 0.63
N PHE A 280 -5.71 10.28 1.26
CA PHE A 280 -4.43 9.66 0.93
C PHE A 280 -4.29 8.22 1.42
N HIS A 281 -5.24 7.74 2.23
CA HIS A 281 -5.19 6.37 2.72
C HIS A 281 -5.36 5.35 1.59
N PRO A 282 -4.79 4.15 1.74
CA PRO A 282 -4.93 3.09 0.74
C PRO A 282 -6.39 2.65 0.65
N ASN A 283 -6.86 2.42 -0.57
CA ASN A 283 -8.10 1.70 -0.81
C ASN A 283 -7.86 0.19 -0.66
N GLN A 284 -8.84 -0.66 -1.00
CA GLN A 284 -8.70 -2.11 -0.89
C GLN A 284 -7.52 -2.65 -1.72
N LEU A 285 -7.34 -2.19 -2.96
CA LEU A 285 -6.19 -2.59 -3.80
C LEU A 285 -4.86 -2.16 -3.18
N GLY A 286 -4.81 -0.95 -2.62
CA GLY A 286 -3.65 -0.45 -1.88
C GLY A 286 -3.32 -1.29 -0.65
N ASN A 287 -4.33 -1.75 0.08
CA ASN A 287 -4.12 -2.65 1.22
C ASN A 287 -3.54 -3.99 0.79
N HIS A 288 -3.99 -4.56 -0.32
CA HIS A 288 -3.40 -5.79 -0.86
C HIS A 288 -1.93 -5.57 -1.27
N ALA A 289 -1.62 -4.43 -1.91
CA ALA A 289 -0.24 -4.09 -2.27
C ALA A 289 0.66 -3.92 -1.04
N ILE A 290 0.18 -3.23 0.00
CA ILE A 290 0.93 -3.08 1.26
C ILE A 290 1.12 -4.44 1.93
N ALA A 291 0.06 -5.27 1.98
CA ALA A 291 0.16 -6.63 2.54
C ALA A 291 1.23 -7.45 1.82
N ALA A 292 1.24 -7.42 0.49
CA ALA A 292 2.24 -8.11 -0.33
C ALA A 292 3.68 -7.66 0.00
N ALA A 293 3.91 -6.34 0.11
CA ALA A 293 5.22 -5.81 0.45
C ALA A 293 5.69 -6.24 1.85
N VAL A 294 4.79 -6.20 2.83
CA VAL A 294 5.10 -6.57 4.22
C VAL A 294 5.32 -8.07 4.34
N ILE A 295 4.46 -8.91 3.76
CA ILE A 295 4.63 -10.38 3.74
C ILE A 295 5.97 -10.75 3.09
N LYS A 296 6.27 -10.18 1.93
CA LYS A 296 7.56 -10.39 1.25
C LYS A 296 8.75 -9.97 2.12
N ALA A 297 8.62 -8.90 2.89
CA ALA A 297 9.67 -8.46 3.82
C ALA A 297 9.84 -9.43 5.01
N PHE A 298 8.82 -10.14 5.44
CA PHE A 298 8.97 -11.22 6.42
C PHE A 298 9.74 -12.40 5.83
N ASP A 299 9.53 -12.71 4.56
CA ASP A 299 10.21 -13.81 3.84
C ASP A 299 9.98 -15.17 4.52
N GLU A 300 8.72 -15.43 4.87
CA GLU A 300 8.30 -16.66 5.55
C GLU A 300 7.22 -17.36 4.70
N LYS A 301 7.47 -18.63 4.35
CA LYS A 301 6.47 -19.48 3.68
C LYS A 301 5.57 -20.13 4.72
N THR A 302 4.27 -20.07 4.51
CA THR A 302 3.27 -20.67 5.39
C THR A 302 2.27 -21.52 4.58
N GLU A 303 1.38 -22.23 5.27
CA GLU A 303 0.31 -23.02 4.65
C GLU A 303 -1.02 -22.24 4.55
N ASN A 304 -0.99 -20.91 4.88
CA ASN A 304 -2.20 -20.09 4.96
C ASN A 304 -2.47 -19.29 3.66
N ALA A 305 -1.96 -19.73 2.51
CA ALA A 305 -2.15 -19.02 1.25
C ALA A 305 -3.62 -18.98 0.81
N ASP A 306 -4.35 -20.08 0.98
CA ASP A 306 -5.76 -20.16 0.59
C ASP A 306 -6.63 -19.14 1.33
N GLU A 307 -6.44 -18.96 2.64
CA GLU A 307 -7.21 -18.02 3.47
C GLU A 307 -6.96 -16.56 3.09
N VAL A 308 -5.78 -16.26 2.57
CA VAL A 308 -5.42 -14.92 2.12
C VAL A 308 -5.91 -14.67 0.71
N VAL A 309 -5.87 -15.70 -0.15
CA VAL A 309 -6.46 -15.61 -1.48
C VAL A 309 -7.96 -15.38 -1.43
N GLU A 310 -8.69 -15.99 -0.50
CA GLU A 310 -10.13 -15.74 -0.32
C GLU A 310 -10.44 -14.26 -0.04
N LEU A 311 -9.60 -13.56 0.74
CA LEU A 311 -9.74 -12.13 0.97
C LEU A 311 -9.44 -11.28 -0.26
N TYR A 312 -8.65 -11.81 -1.18
CA TYR A 312 -8.17 -11.14 -2.37
C TYR A 312 -9.04 -11.39 -3.61
N GLU A 313 -9.80 -12.50 -3.62
CA GLU A 313 -10.55 -12.97 -4.80
C GLU A 313 -11.56 -11.98 -5.38
N SER A 314 -12.15 -11.10 -4.55
CA SER A 314 -13.06 -10.07 -5.07
C SER A 314 -12.36 -9.02 -5.92
N ASP A 315 -11.07 -8.78 -5.67
CA ASP A 315 -10.35 -7.59 -6.11
C ASP A 315 -9.25 -7.88 -7.15
N TYR A 316 -8.82 -9.15 -7.31
CA TYR A 316 -7.65 -9.47 -8.12
C TYR A 316 -7.78 -9.10 -9.62
N LYS A 317 -9.01 -9.05 -10.13
CA LYS A 317 -9.28 -8.65 -11.52
C LYS A 317 -9.00 -7.18 -11.76
N ASP A 318 -9.21 -6.35 -10.74
CA ASP A 318 -9.03 -4.91 -10.77
C ASP A 318 -7.60 -4.51 -10.36
N MET A 319 -6.84 -5.45 -9.76
CA MET A 319 -5.44 -5.24 -9.43
C MET A 319 -4.60 -5.11 -10.70
N PRO A 320 -3.70 -4.13 -10.82
CA PRO A 320 -2.68 -4.11 -11.87
C PRO A 320 -1.92 -5.43 -11.97
N ILE A 321 -1.51 -5.85 -13.16
CA ILE A 321 -0.80 -7.13 -13.37
C ILE A 321 0.43 -7.24 -12.47
N SER A 322 1.23 -6.17 -12.37
CA SER A 322 2.41 -6.11 -11.51
C SER A 322 2.06 -6.31 -10.03
N GLY A 323 0.99 -5.68 -9.55
CA GLY A 323 0.50 -5.82 -8.18
C GLY A 323 -0.06 -7.21 -7.90
N HIS A 324 -0.82 -7.78 -8.85
CA HIS A 324 -1.32 -9.15 -8.77
C HIS A 324 -0.18 -10.17 -8.66
N LYS A 325 0.81 -10.09 -9.55
CA LYS A 325 2.00 -10.94 -9.49
C LYS A 325 2.76 -10.76 -8.18
N ALA A 326 2.93 -9.52 -7.71
CA ALA A 326 3.61 -9.24 -6.47
C ALA A 326 2.88 -9.85 -5.26
N PHE A 327 1.54 -9.77 -5.24
CA PHE A 327 0.73 -10.37 -4.18
C PHE A 327 0.86 -11.90 -4.16
N LEU A 328 0.67 -12.57 -5.30
CA LEU A 328 0.80 -14.02 -5.39
C LEU A 328 2.22 -14.48 -5.03
N ASN A 329 3.25 -13.82 -5.55
CA ASN A 329 4.64 -14.14 -5.21
C ASN A 329 4.94 -13.97 -3.72
N ALA A 330 4.34 -12.98 -3.05
CA ALA A 330 4.53 -12.77 -1.62
C ALA A 330 4.00 -13.94 -0.78
N ILE A 331 2.94 -14.58 -1.24
CA ILE A 331 2.33 -15.76 -0.59
C ILE A 331 2.78 -17.09 -1.21
N TYR A 332 3.81 -17.08 -2.03
CA TYR A 332 4.38 -18.26 -2.70
C TYR A 332 3.40 -19.02 -3.59
N VAL A 333 2.45 -18.31 -4.20
CA VAL A 333 1.55 -18.83 -5.24
C VAL A 333 2.08 -18.36 -6.60
N ASN A 334 2.33 -19.30 -7.50
CA ASN A 334 2.82 -18.97 -8.84
C ASN A 334 1.68 -19.08 -9.87
N ILE A 335 1.60 -18.10 -10.77
CA ILE A 335 0.62 -18.12 -11.85
C ILE A 335 0.94 -19.30 -12.78
N GLY A 336 -0.09 -20.11 -13.10
CA GLY A 336 0.02 -21.27 -13.96
C GLY A 336 0.57 -22.53 -13.28
N ASP A 337 0.92 -22.50 -11.99
CA ASP A 337 1.44 -23.64 -11.23
C ASP A 337 0.33 -24.23 -10.34
N SER A 338 -0.30 -25.27 -10.80
CA SER A 338 -1.44 -25.91 -10.13
C SER A 338 -1.06 -26.89 -9.03
N ASN A 339 0.18 -27.40 -9.06
CA ASN A 339 0.66 -28.44 -8.14
C ASN A 339 1.71 -27.91 -7.13
N SER A 340 2.01 -26.60 -7.18
CA SER A 340 2.96 -25.91 -6.29
C SER A 340 4.40 -26.46 -6.34
N ASP A 341 4.81 -26.97 -7.52
CA ASP A 341 6.18 -27.43 -7.75
C ASP A 341 7.14 -26.30 -8.20
N ASN A 342 6.64 -25.08 -8.28
CA ASN A 342 7.29 -23.83 -8.74
C ASN A 342 7.57 -23.80 -10.25
N LEU A 343 6.88 -24.62 -11.03
CA LEU A 343 7.01 -24.66 -12.48
C LEU A 343 5.62 -24.60 -13.14
N ALA A 344 5.38 -23.57 -13.93
CA ALA A 344 4.22 -23.58 -14.83
C ALA A 344 4.57 -24.37 -16.10
N ASN A 345 4.03 -25.58 -16.27
CA ASN A 345 4.46 -26.51 -17.29
C ASN A 345 3.27 -27.24 -17.97
N ALA A 346 3.57 -28.22 -18.84
CA ALA A 346 2.57 -28.97 -19.56
C ALA A 346 1.63 -29.81 -18.65
N GLY A 347 2.09 -30.19 -17.45
CA GLY A 347 1.27 -30.86 -16.45
C GLY A 347 0.15 -29.94 -15.94
N ASP A 348 0.48 -28.69 -15.64
CA ASP A 348 -0.47 -27.69 -15.16
C ASP A 348 -1.47 -27.31 -16.25
N ALA A 349 -1.00 -27.14 -17.49
CA ALA A 349 -1.89 -26.91 -18.62
C ALA A 349 -2.87 -28.06 -18.85
N SER A 350 -2.41 -29.31 -18.66
CA SER A 350 -3.26 -30.49 -18.74
C SER A 350 -4.29 -30.50 -17.61
N PHE A 351 -3.91 -30.11 -16.41
CA PHE A 351 -4.80 -29.98 -15.28
C PHE A 351 -5.84 -28.87 -15.49
N ALA A 352 -5.44 -27.69 -16.03
CA ALA A 352 -6.36 -26.62 -16.39
C ALA A 352 -7.40 -27.08 -17.44
N LEU A 353 -6.97 -27.80 -18.48
CA LEU A 353 -7.87 -28.37 -19.49
C LEU A 353 -8.85 -29.42 -18.92
N ALA A 354 -8.37 -30.29 -18.04
CA ALA A 354 -9.22 -31.27 -17.37
C ALA A 354 -10.24 -30.58 -16.45
N THR A 355 -9.83 -29.57 -15.73
CA THR A 355 -10.70 -28.71 -14.90
C THR A 355 -11.77 -28.06 -15.75
N TYR A 356 -11.37 -27.40 -16.86
CA TYR A 356 -12.32 -26.81 -17.81
C TYR A 356 -13.31 -27.82 -18.38
N ALA A 357 -12.86 -29.03 -18.77
CA ALA A 357 -13.70 -30.04 -19.30
C ALA A 357 -14.77 -30.50 -18.28
N SER A 358 -14.37 -30.72 -17.02
CA SER A 358 -15.31 -31.07 -15.95
C SER A 358 -16.33 -29.95 -15.69
N ILE A 359 -15.91 -28.71 -15.60
CA ILE A 359 -16.80 -27.56 -15.43
C ILE A 359 -17.78 -27.45 -16.60
N SER A 360 -17.31 -27.63 -17.84
CA SER A 360 -18.12 -27.55 -19.05
C SER A 360 -19.18 -28.64 -19.14
N THR A 361 -18.95 -29.80 -18.50
CA THR A 361 -19.94 -30.90 -18.41
C THR A 361 -20.87 -30.76 -17.21
N GLY A 362 -20.74 -29.69 -16.42
CA GLY A 362 -21.57 -29.41 -15.24
C GLY A 362 -21.12 -30.15 -13.98
N GLU A 363 -19.91 -30.72 -13.99
CA GLU A 363 -19.32 -31.29 -12.78
C GLU A 363 -18.87 -30.22 -11.82
N THR A 364 -19.02 -30.47 -10.52
CA THR A 364 -18.46 -29.60 -9.48
C THR A 364 -16.99 -29.96 -9.28
N VAL A 365 -16.10 -29.05 -9.58
CA VAL A 365 -14.66 -29.16 -9.32
C VAL A 365 -14.34 -28.41 -8.04
N ASN A 366 -13.77 -29.10 -7.05
CA ASN A 366 -13.31 -28.48 -5.82
C ASN A 366 -11.81 -28.16 -5.94
N LEU A 367 -11.49 -26.90 -6.19
CA LEU A 367 -10.12 -26.37 -6.17
C LEU A 367 -9.92 -25.55 -4.90
N SER A 368 -8.71 -25.57 -4.36
CA SER A 368 -8.34 -24.61 -3.34
C SER A 368 -8.29 -23.19 -3.95
N PRO A 369 -8.53 -22.14 -3.15
CA PRO A 369 -8.47 -20.76 -3.62
C PRO A 369 -7.15 -20.44 -4.33
N ALA A 370 -6.01 -20.84 -3.77
CA ALA A 370 -4.71 -20.61 -4.36
C ALA A 370 -4.54 -21.30 -5.74
N VAL A 371 -5.01 -22.53 -5.90
CA VAL A 371 -4.98 -23.22 -7.19
C VAL A 371 -5.92 -22.56 -8.20
N ARG A 372 -7.10 -22.12 -7.76
CA ARG A 372 -8.05 -21.43 -8.64
C ARG A 372 -7.47 -20.14 -9.21
N ILE A 373 -6.92 -19.28 -8.36
CA ILE A 373 -6.34 -18.00 -8.78
C ILE A 373 -5.05 -18.19 -9.60
N SER A 374 -4.29 -19.23 -9.30
CA SER A 374 -3.09 -19.60 -10.08
C SER A 374 -3.45 -20.01 -11.51
N LEU A 375 -4.54 -20.71 -11.71
CA LEU A 375 -4.96 -21.21 -13.02
C LEU A 375 -5.70 -20.17 -13.88
N ASP A 376 -6.33 -19.17 -13.30
CA ASP A 376 -7.01 -18.07 -14.02
C ASP A 376 -5.95 -17.05 -14.51
N THR A 377 -5.24 -17.43 -15.56
CA THR A 377 -4.04 -16.69 -16.05
C THR A 377 -4.40 -15.38 -16.74
N ASP A 378 -5.58 -15.28 -17.34
CA ASP A 378 -6.08 -14.05 -17.99
C ASP A 378 -6.96 -13.20 -17.06
N ARG A 379 -7.18 -13.67 -15.84
CA ARG A 379 -7.93 -12.99 -14.76
C ARG A 379 -9.38 -12.65 -15.12
N ASN A 380 -10.01 -13.50 -15.96
CA ASN A 380 -11.41 -13.30 -16.32
C ASN A 380 -12.39 -13.89 -15.29
N GLY A 381 -11.89 -14.66 -14.31
CA GLY A 381 -12.64 -15.32 -13.23
C GLY A 381 -13.19 -16.69 -13.61
N ALA A 382 -12.75 -17.24 -14.72
CA ALA A 382 -13.08 -18.59 -15.15
C ALA A 382 -11.79 -19.36 -15.45
N ILE A 383 -11.82 -20.67 -15.28
CA ILE A 383 -10.75 -21.54 -15.77
C ILE A 383 -11.25 -22.16 -17.06
N ASP A 384 -10.59 -21.83 -18.17
CA ASP A 384 -11.00 -22.27 -19.50
C ASP A 384 -9.84 -22.68 -20.42
N ALA A 385 -10.10 -22.85 -21.72
CA ALA A 385 -9.09 -23.26 -22.68
C ALA A 385 -8.03 -22.17 -22.94
N VAL A 386 -8.34 -20.91 -22.68
CA VAL A 386 -7.40 -19.79 -22.83
C VAL A 386 -6.29 -19.91 -21.80
N ASP A 387 -6.65 -20.19 -20.55
CA ASP A 387 -5.69 -20.38 -19.45
C ASP A 387 -4.72 -21.51 -19.73
N ALA A 388 -5.25 -22.68 -20.12
CA ALA A 388 -4.42 -23.83 -20.48
C ALA A 388 -3.48 -23.51 -21.66
N SER A 389 -3.96 -22.76 -22.66
CA SER A 389 -3.15 -22.33 -23.79
C SER A 389 -2.07 -21.35 -23.39
N THR A 390 -2.35 -20.46 -22.45
CA THR A 390 -1.39 -19.48 -21.91
C THR A 390 -0.28 -20.20 -21.13
N ILE A 391 -0.63 -21.18 -20.29
CA ILE A 391 0.37 -21.99 -19.57
C ILE A 391 1.25 -22.77 -20.55
N LEU A 392 0.67 -23.38 -21.59
CA LEU A 392 1.46 -24.08 -22.62
C LEU A 392 2.38 -23.14 -23.40
N ALA A 393 1.91 -21.97 -23.76
CA ALA A 393 2.72 -20.96 -24.44
C ALA A 393 3.89 -20.50 -23.56
N HIS A 394 3.65 -20.28 -22.27
CA HIS A 394 4.69 -19.99 -21.29
C HIS A 394 5.74 -21.09 -21.23
N TYR A 395 5.31 -22.34 -21.09
CA TYR A 395 6.19 -23.51 -21.06
C TYR A 395 7.03 -23.62 -22.34
N ALA A 396 6.42 -23.43 -23.50
CA ALA A 396 7.11 -23.49 -24.80
C ALA A 396 8.14 -22.36 -24.93
N ASP A 397 7.82 -21.15 -24.48
CA ASP A 397 8.74 -20.02 -24.50
C ASP A 397 9.96 -20.29 -23.62
N ILE A 398 9.77 -20.73 -22.38
CA ILE A 398 10.86 -21.12 -21.48
C ILE A 398 11.70 -22.25 -22.08
N ALA A 399 11.08 -23.28 -22.66
CA ALA A 399 11.78 -24.41 -23.27
C ALA A 399 12.65 -24.02 -24.47
N THR A 400 12.33 -22.92 -25.13
CA THR A 400 13.10 -22.38 -26.26
C THR A 400 14.06 -21.25 -25.86
N GLY A 401 14.22 -20.98 -24.57
CA GLY A 401 15.16 -20.00 -24.02
C GLY A 401 14.61 -18.59 -23.89
N GLY A 402 13.29 -18.41 -23.92
CA GLY A 402 12.60 -17.18 -23.59
C GLY A 402 12.49 -16.96 -22.08
N ASN A 403 11.88 -15.84 -21.69
CA ASN A 403 11.71 -15.43 -20.27
C ASN A 403 10.35 -15.86 -19.68
N GLY A 404 9.49 -16.47 -20.48
CA GLY A 404 8.10 -16.75 -20.11
C GLY A 404 7.16 -15.56 -20.29
N ILE A 405 5.85 -15.86 -20.34
CA ILE A 405 4.79 -14.88 -20.59
C ILE A 405 3.76 -14.75 -19.44
N LEU A 406 3.88 -15.54 -18.37
CA LEU A 406 3.01 -15.51 -17.18
C LEU A 406 3.43 -14.44 -16.19
#